data_7373279a86dda330c5c6dc29c38cdc8c
#
_entry.id   7373279a86dda330c5c6dc29c38cdc8c
#
_cell.length_a   1.000
_cell.length_b   1.000
_cell.length_c   1.000
_cell.angle_alpha   90.00
_cell.angle_beta   90.00
_cell.angle_gamma   90.00
#
_symmetry.space_group_name_H-M   'P 1'
#
loop_
_entity.id
_entity.type
_entity.pdbx_description
1 polymer ?
#
loop_
_entity_poly.entity_id
_entity_poly.type
_entity_poly.pdbx_seq_one_letter_code
_entity_poly.pdbx_strand_id
1 'polypeptide(L)'
;MKKFFTFTKFLWIGGIMGFIQQWLGQLDLFLYHGSNPIFRFSAIMGDFSIYAGIILLVINRKAPPKQQFTDILLYFVGLDFFYYLYIFIIEFIPFLLRKYDFDPSYRYFQRTVTEIYDFIYWTSIGLAAAVWAFFATKLRDSGKRKLYDVMLLPLFAVLVFEFVAYTSGIVMYAIQQYNIAHNGLTIGNGDTRFNFTIAEALTALVMLVICLYKYFKKPAAQKAVTQS
;
A
#
# COMPACT_ATOMS: atom_id res chain seq x y z
N MET A 1 -2.36 -30.33 -4.62
CA MET A 1 -2.91 -29.19 -3.85
C MET A 1 -1.86 -28.43 -3.05
N LYS A 2 -1.06 -29.01 -2.14
CA LYS A 2 -0.05 -28.24 -1.36
C LYS A 2 0.88 -27.37 -2.20
N LYS A 3 1.40 -27.85 -3.34
CA LYS A 3 2.29 -27.06 -4.23
C LYS A 3 1.57 -25.86 -4.88
N PHE A 4 0.30 -26.01 -5.27
CA PHE A 4 -0.50 -24.94 -5.86
C PHE A 4 -0.75 -23.82 -4.83
N PHE A 5 -1.16 -24.16 -3.60
CA PHE A 5 -1.35 -23.17 -2.53
C PHE A 5 -0.04 -22.48 -2.14
N THR A 6 1.09 -23.16 -2.21
CA THR A 6 2.39 -22.51 -1.94
C THR A 6 2.74 -21.50 -3.02
N PHE A 7 2.47 -21.81 -4.29
CA PHE A 7 2.72 -20.93 -5.42
C PHE A 7 1.79 -19.71 -5.41
N THR A 8 0.51 -19.90 -5.10
CA THR A 8 -0.51 -18.83 -5.12
C THR A 8 -0.64 -18.09 -3.78
N LYS A 9 0.20 -18.40 -2.79
CA LYS A 9 0.12 -17.79 -1.45
C LYS A 9 0.06 -16.26 -1.49
N PHE A 10 0.93 -15.63 -2.28
CA PHE A 10 0.98 -14.16 -2.36
C PHE A 10 -0.19 -13.58 -3.14
N LEU A 11 -0.76 -14.29 -4.10
CA LEU A 11 -2.01 -13.94 -4.74
C LEU A 11 -3.15 -13.83 -3.72
N TRP A 12 -3.26 -14.82 -2.83
CA TRP A 12 -4.29 -14.81 -1.79
C TRP A 12 -4.03 -13.75 -0.71
N ILE A 13 -2.78 -13.54 -0.31
CA ILE A 13 -2.45 -12.47 0.65
C ILE A 13 -2.82 -11.11 0.04
N GLY A 14 -2.42 -10.83 -1.20
CA GLY A 14 -2.80 -9.61 -1.91
C GLY A 14 -4.31 -9.49 -2.05
N GLY A 15 -5.00 -10.58 -2.45
CA GLY A 15 -6.44 -10.59 -2.60
C GLY A 15 -7.20 -10.28 -1.31
N ILE A 16 -6.80 -10.88 -0.20
CA ILE A 16 -7.38 -10.57 1.13
C ILE A 16 -7.14 -9.11 1.48
N MET A 17 -5.94 -8.58 1.23
CA MET A 17 -5.61 -7.17 1.48
C MET A 17 -6.47 -6.23 0.64
N GLY A 18 -6.62 -6.49 -0.67
CA GLY A 18 -7.46 -5.69 -1.57
C GLY A 18 -8.94 -5.72 -1.18
N PHE A 19 -9.44 -6.88 -0.80
CA PHE A 19 -10.81 -7.02 -0.30
C PHE A 19 -11.05 -6.25 1.01
N ILE A 20 -10.13 -6.38 1.98
CA ILE A 20 -10.20 -5.66 3.26
C ILE A 20 -10.13 -4.15 3.04
N GLN A 21 -9.26 -3.67 2.15
CA GLN A 21 -9.14 -2.25 1.83
C GLN A 21 -10.47 -1.65 1.36
N GLN A 22 -11.20 -2.35 0.50
CA GLN A 22 -12.52 -1.92 0.06
C GLN A 22 -13.55 -1.89 1.19
N TRP A 23 -13.57 -2.91 2.02
CA TRP A 23 -14.46 -2.95 3.19
C TRP A 23 -14.19 -1.83 4.18
N LEU A 24 -12.92 -1.53 4.45
CA LEU A 24 -12.53 -0.43 5.32
C LEU A 24 -12.93 0.93 4.73
N GLY A 25 -12.83 1.10 3.40
CA GLY A 25 -13.33 2.30 2.72
C GLY A 25 -14.84 2.51 2.90
N GLN A 26 -15.63 1.43 2.78
CA GLN A 26 -17.08 1.49 3.02
C GLN A 26 -17.40 1.77 4.49
N LEU A 27 -16.64 1.21 5.42
CA LEU A 27 -16.78 1.47 6.85
C LEU A 27 -16.51 2.95 7.17
N ASP A 28 -15.46 3.54 6.60
CA ASP A 28 -15.14 4.96 6.78
C ASP A 28 -16.27 5.86 6.24
N LEU A 29 -16.83 5.54 5.08
CA LEU A 29 -17.98 6.26 4.53
C LEU A 29 -19.21 6.18 5.44
N PHE A 30 -19.46 5.00 6.00
CA PHE A 30 -20.58 4.80 6.92
C PHE A 30 -20.42 5.54 8.24
N LEU A 31 -19.22 5.48 8.84
CA LEU A 31 -18.96 6.07 10.17
C LEU A 31 -18.86 7.59 10.13
N TYR A 32 -18.31 8.15 9.07
CA TYR A 32 -17.95 9.57 9.06
C TYR A 32 -18.83 10.44 8.18
N HIS A 33 -19.77 9.87 7.41
CA HIS A 33 -20.73 10.61 6.58
C HIS A 33 -20.08 11.75 5.77
N GLY A 34 -18.87 11.55 5.26
CA GLY A 34 -18.15 12.56 4.50
C GLY A 34 -17.40 13.62 5.33
N SER A 35 -17.41 13.54 6.67
CA SER A 35 -16.52 14.35 7.51
C SER A 35 -15.06 13.94 7.35
N ASN A 36 -14.12 14.83 7.67
CA ASN A 36 -12.69 14.52 7.63
C ASN A 36 -12.25 13.90 8.98
N PRO A 37 -12.22 12.57 9.12
CA PRO A 37 -11.85 11.96 10.38
C PRO A 37 -10.35 12.07 10.62
N ILE A 38 -9.96 12.21 11.91
CA ILE A 38 -8.57 12.10 12.34
C ILE A 38 -8.04 10.68 12.14
N PHE A 39 -8.95 9.69 12.13
CA PHE A 39 -8.62 8.29 11.97
C PHE A 39 -9.44 7.68 10.83
N ARG A 40 -8.76 7.12 9.83
CA ARG A 40 -9.37 6.38 8.72
C ARG A 40 -8.90 4.95 8.70
N PHE A 41 -9.83 4.02 8.74
CA PHE A 41 -9.51 2.60 8.65
C PHE A 41 -8.96 2.19 7.27
N SER A 42 -9.50 2.79 6.19
CA SER A 42 -9.03 2.53 4.82
C SER A 42 -7.59 2.97 4.59
N ALA A 43 -7.14 4.01 5.28
CA ALA A 43 -5.77 4.51 5.20
C ALA A 43 -4.73 3.48 5.64
N ILE A 44 -5.08 2.57 6.58
CA ILE A 44 -4.18 1.51 7.05
C ILE A 44 -3.70 0.62 5.89
N MET A 45 -4.54 0.40 4.86
CA MET A 45 -4.26 -0.52 3.77
C MET A 45 -3.86 0.17 2.47
N GLY A 46 -4.12 1.48 2.34
CA GLY A 46 -3.89 2.24 1.11
C GLY A 46 -2.52 2.89 1.02
N ASP A 47 -1.73 2.88 2.09
CA ASP A 47 -0.46 3.59 2.16
C ASP A 47 0.67 2.92 1.39
N PHE A 48 1.51 3.73 0.75
CA PHE A 48 2.74 3.27 0.10
C PHE A 48 3.70 2.60 1.08
N SER A 49 3.66 2.94 2.38
CA SER A 49 4.45 2.27 3.42
C SER A 49 4.14 0.78 3.52
N ILE A 50 2.89 0.36 3.39
CA ILE A 50 2.54 -1.07 3.36
C ILE A 50 3.14 -1.73 2.12
N TYR A 51 3.02 -1.14 0.95
CA TYR A 51 3.56 -1.70 -0.29
C TYR A 51 5.08 -1.77 -0.26
N ALA A 52 5.76 -0.68 0.11
CA ALA A 52 7.21 -0.64 0.27
C ALA A 52 7.69 -1.65 1.32
N GLY A 53 6.98 -1.74 2.45
CA GLY A 53 7.27 -2.69 3.52
C GLY A 53 7.13 -4.14 3.08
N ILE A 54 6.07 -4.50 2.36
CA ILE A 54 5.87 -5.86 1.83
C ILE A 54 6.98 -6.21 0.84
N ILE A 55 7.33 -5.30 -0.08
CA ILE A 55 8.42 -5.49 -1.02
C ILE A 55 9.73 -5.76 -0.26
N LEU A 56 10.06 -4.93 0.75
CA LEU A 56 11.24 -5.12 1.59
C LEU A 56 11.24 -6.46 2.32
N LEU A 57 10.09 -6.86 2.89
CA LEU A 57 9.96 -8.14 3.59
C LEU A 57 10.13 -9.32 2.64
N VAL A 58 9.62 -9.24 1.41
CA VAL A 58 9.78 -10.29 0.39
C VAL A 58 11.23 -10.37 -0.08
N ILE A 59 11.88 -9.24 -0.40
CA ILE A 59 13.28 -9.18 -0.85
C ILE A 59 14.23 -9.72 0.23
N ASN A 60 13.96 -9.50 1.49
CA ASN A 60 14.79 -9.99 2.60
C ASN A 60 14.64 -11.50 2.88
N ARG A 61 13.70 -12.19 2.24
CA ARG A 61 13.60 -13.65 2.36
C ARG A 61 14.72 -14.34 1.60
N LYS A 62 15.13 -15.52 2.10
CA LYS A 62 16.06 -16.40 1.39
C LYS A 62 15.32 -17.18 0.28
N ALA A 63 14.95 -16.49 -0.79
CA ALA A 63 14.30 -17.08 -1.94
C ALA A 63 15.02 -16.64 -3.23
N PRO A 64 15.04 -17.46 -4.29
CA PRO A 64 15.71 -17.12 -5.53
C PRO A 64 15.03 -15.92 -6.22
N PRO A 65 15.76 -15.15 -7.06
CA PRO A 65 15.24 -13.94 -7.71
C PRO A 65 13.93 -14.15 -8.46
N LYS A 66 13.82 -15.25 -9.22
CA LYS A 66 12.58 -15.56 -9.97
C LYS A 66 11.38 -15.79 -9.06
N GLN A 67 11.58 -16.42 -7.92
CA GLN A 67 10.49 -16.62 -6.95
C GLN A 67 10.06 -15.31 -6.31
N GLN A 68 11.00 -14.43 -5.97
CA GLN A 68 10.66 -13.13 -5.38
C GLN A 68 9.94 -12.22 -6.38
N PHE A 69 10.36 -12.22 -7.64
CA PHE A 69 9.62 -11.57 -8.71
C PHE A 69 8.17 -12.06 -8.77
N THR A 70 7.98 -13.37 -8.83
CA THR A 70 6.65 -13.99 -8.91
C THR A 70 5.81 -13.67 -7.67
N ASP A 71 6.38 -13.74 -6.48
CA ASP A 71 5.69 -13.50 -5.23
C ASP A 71 5.17 -12.05 -5.14
N ILE A 72 5.99 -11.06 -5.54
CA ILE A 72 5.58 -9.65 -5.55
C ILE A 72 4.54 -9.40 -6.64
N LEU A 73 4.76 -9.91 -7.84
CA LEU A 73 3.79 -9.76 -8.94
C LEU A 73 2.43 -10.36 -8.54
N LEU A 74 2.41 -11.57 -8.00
CA LEU A 74 1.16 -12.22 -7.56
C LEU A 74 0.48 -11.46 -6.41
N TYR A 75 1.26 -10.86 -5.51
CA TYR A 75 0.70 -10.02 -4.46
C TYR A 75 -0.08 -8.83 -5.03
N PHE A 76 0.54 -8.06 -5.95
CA PHE A 76 -0.13 -6.90 -6.55
C PHE A 76 -1.29 -7.30 -7.45
N VAL A 77 -1.13 -8.33 -8.28
CA VAL A 77 -2.25 -8.86 -9.10
C VAL A 77 -3.42 -9.31 -8.22
N GLY A 78 -3.14 -9.99 -7.11
CA GLY A 78 -4.18 -10.39 -6.16
C GLY A 78 -4.87 -9.18 -5.53
N LEU A 79 -4.09 -8.21 -5.05
CA LEU A 79 -4.59 -6.99 -4.43
C LEU A 79 -5.51 -6.22 -5.37
N ASP A 80 -5.03 -5.91 -6.57
CA ASP A 80 -5.77 -5.14 -7.56
C ASP A 80 -7.01 -5.90 -8.04
N PHE A 81 -6.85 -7.19 -8.38
CA PHE A 81 -7.97 -7.99 -8.88
C PHE A 81 -9.13 -8.05 -7.87
N PHE A 82 -8.86 -8.35 -6.61
CA PHE A 82 -9.93 -8.47 -5.61
C PHE A 82 -10.49 -7.11 -5.17
N TYR A 83 -9.66 -6.05 -5.20
CA TYR A 83 -10.11 -4.69 -4.98
C TYR A 83 -11.14 -4.27 -6.03
N TYR A 84 -10.79 -4.40 -7.33
CA TYR A 84 -11.66 -4.00 -8.43
C TYR A 84 -12.80 -4.98 -8.68
N LEU A 85 -12.63 -6.27 -8.37
CA LEU A 85 -13.72 -7.25 -8.43
C LEU A 85 -14.88 -6.87 -7.50
N TYR A 86 -14.56 -6.37 -6.31
CA TYR A 86 -15.60 -5.90 -5.39
C TYR A 86 -16.39 -4.73 -5.99
N ILE A 87 -15.71 -3.72 -6.55
CA ILE A 87 -16.35 -2.58 -7.22
C ILE A 87 -17.19 -3.07 -8.39
N PHE A 88 -16.66 -3.96 -9.20
CA PHE A 88 -17.37 -4.54 -10.33
C PHE A 88 -18.66 -5.24 -9.91
N ILE A 89 -18.62 -6.06 -8.85
CA ILE A 89 -19.81 -6.78 -8.36
C ILE A 89 -20.84 -5.80 -7.78
N ILE A 90 -20.43 -4.83 -6.99
CA ILE A 90 -21.35 -3.96 -6.25
C ILE A 90 -21.91 -2.83 -7.12
N GLU A 91 -21.16 -2.34 -8.09
CA GLU A 91 -21.55 -1.19 -8.90
C GLU A 91 -21.98 -1.58 -10.32
N PHE A 92 -21.15 -2.33 -11.02
CA PHE A 92 -21.35 -2.62 -12.43
C PHE A 92 -22.45 -3.67 -12.69
N ILE A 93 -22.50 -4.75 -11.93
CA ILE A 93 -23.55 -5.77 -12.09
C ILE A 93 -24.93 -5.21 -11.80
N PRO A 94 -25.20 -4.50 -10.70
CA PRO A 94 -26.47 -3.84 -10.47
C PRO A 94 -26.85 -2.84 -11.57
N PHE A 95 -25.87 -2.12 -12.13
CA PHE A 95 -26.08 -1.24 -13.27
C PHE A 95 -26.58 -2.00 -14.50
N LEU A 96 -25.97 -3.12 -14.86
CA LEU A 96 -26.40 -3.94 -15.99
C LEU A 96 -27.78 -4.59 -15.79
N LEU A 97 -28.11 -4.95 -14.55
CA LEU A 97 -29.39 -5.61 -14.23
C LEU A 97 -30.56 -4.64 -14.15
N ARG A 98 -30.31 -3.39 -13.87
CA ARG A 98 -31.35 -2.35 -13.91
C ARG A 98 -31.50 -1.89 -15.35
N LYS A 99 -32.60 -2.22 -16.00
CA LYS A 99 -33.03 -1.60 -17.26
C LYS A 99 -33.33 -0.13 -16.97
N TYR A 100 -32.35 0.74 -17.09
CA TYR A 100 -32.54 2.16 -16.88
C TYR A 100 -33.06 2.83 -18.16
N ASP A 101 -34.21 3.47 -18.07
CA ASP A 101 -34.70 4.49 -19.00
C ASP A 101 -33.94 5.83 -18.83
N PHE A 102 -32.81 5.81 -18.20
CA PHE A 102 -31.99 6.98 -17.93
C PHE A 102 -30.78 6.98 -18.85
N ASP A 103 -30.32 8.16 -19.24
CA ASP A 103 -28.99 8.40 -19.80
C ASP A 103 -27.93 8.64 -18.70
N PRO A 104 -27.71 7.72 -17.77
CA PRO A 104 -26.62 7.72 -16.84
C PRO A 104 -25.39 7.07 -17.47
N SER A 105 -25.50 6.66 -18.74
CA SER A 105 -24.46 5.98 -19.50
C SER A 105 -23.12 6.70 -19.47
N TYR A 106 -23.13 8.02 -19.50
CA TYR A 106 -21.88 8.79 -19.51
C TYR A 106 -21.10 8.72 -18.19
N ARG A 107 -21.74 8.90 -17.03
CA ARG A 107 -21.03 8.86 -15.72
C ARG A 107 -20.53 7.47 -15.36
N TYR A 108 -21.34 6.45 -15.58
CA TYR A 108 -20.95 5.07 -15.29
C TYR A 108 -19.90 4.56 -16.29
N PHE A 109 -20.02 4.93 -17.57
CA PHE A 109 -19.00 4.62 -18.57
C PHE A 109 -17.67 5.27 -18.24
N GLN A 110 -17.65 6.57 -17.92
CA GLN A 110 -16.43 7.24 -17.49
C GLN A 110 -15.81 6.61 -16.25
N ARG A 111 -16.64 6.28 -15.24
CA ARG A 111 -16.17 5.61 -14.04
C ARG A 111 -15.56 4.25 -14.36
N THR A 112 -16.23 3.43 -15.16
CA THR A 112 -15.70 2.12 -15.57
C THR A 112 -14.36 2.26 -16.30
N VAL A 113 -14.22 3.24 -17.19
CA VAL A 113 -12.96 3.51 -17.90
C VAL A 113 -11.88 3.94 -16.92
N THR A 114 -12.20 4.79 -15.95
CA THR A 114 -11.27 5.22 -14.88
C THR A 114 -10.81 4.02 -14.04
N GLU A 115 -11.72 3.16 -13.62
CA GLU A 115 -11.39 1.97 -12.83
C GLU A 115 -10.50 0.98 -13.60
N ILE A 116 -10.73 0.81 -14.92
CA ILE A 116 -9.86 0.00 -15.77
C ILE A 116 -8.48 0.64 -15.88
N TYR A 117 -8.42 1.96 -16.07
CA TYR A 117 -7.15 2.69 -16.11
C TYR A 117 -6.38 2.53 -14.80
N ASP A 118 -7.04 2.72 -13.66
CA ASP A 118 -6.43 2.58 -12.33
C ASP A 118 -5.96 1.15 -12.08
N PHE A 119 -6.74 0.14 -12.48
CA PHE A 119 -6.31 -1.27 -12.43
C PHE A 119 -5.00 -1.50 -13.21
N ILE A 120 -4.94 -1.01 -14.46
CA ILE A 120 -3.74 -1.15 -15.29
C ILE A 120 -2.55 -0.38 -14.68
N TYR A 121 -2.81 0.82 -14.16
CA TYR A 121 -1.79 1.66 -13.53
C TYR A 121 -1.17 0.97 -12.30
N TRP A 122 -1.98 0.51 -11.36
CA TRP A 122 -1.51 -0.14 -10.14
C TRP A 122 -0.85 -1.50 -10.41
N THR A 123 -1.39 -2.29 -11.33
CA THR A 123 -0.76 -3.54 -11.78
C THR A 123 0.60 -3.28 -12.42
N SER A 124 0.75 -2.18 -13.16
CA SER A 124 2.03 -1.77 -13.75
C SER A 124 3.05 -1.36 -12.69
N ILE A 125 2.63 -0.68 -11.62
CA ILE A 125 3.48 -0.39 -10.46
C ILE A 125 3.92 -1.71 -9.80
N GLY A 126 3.02 -2.66 -9.63
CA GLY A 126 3.32 -3.99 -9.11
C GLY A 126 4.35 -4.74 -9.95
N LEU A 127 4.23 -4.66 -11.28
CA LEU A 127 5.21 -5.24 -12.20
C LEU A 127 6.58 -4.56 -12.06
N ALA A 128 6.62 -3.24 -11.99
CA ALA A 128 7.88 -2.49 -11.78
C ALA A 128 8.53 -2.88 -10.44
N ALA A 129 7.75 -3.01 -9.37
CA ALA A 129 8.22 -3.47 -8.07
C ALA A 129 8.77 -4.91 -8.12
N ALA A 130 8.13 -5.82 -8.87
CA ALA A 130 8.60 -7.19 -9.06
C ALA A 130 9.92 -7.24 -9.82
N VAL A 131 10.07 -6.43 -10.89
CA VAL A 131 11.33 -6.28 -11.64
C VAL A 131 12.42 -5.72 -10.74
N TRP A 132 12.12 -4.70 -9.94
CA TRP A 132 13.05 -4.14 -8.97
C TRP A 132 13.53 -5.20 -7.97
N ALA A 133 12.63 -5.97 -7.40
CA ALA A 133 12.93 -7.02 -6.45
C ALA A 133 13.81 -8.14 -7.07
N PHE A 134 13.56 -8.49 -8.33
CA PHE A 134 14.38 -9.44 -9.06
C PHE A 134 15.84 -8.99 -9.13
N PHE A 135 16.08 -7.73 -9.54
CA PHE A 135 17.45 -7.20 -9.65
C PHE A 135 18.10 -7.03 -8.29
N ALA A 136 17.38 -6.52 -7.28
CA ALA A 136 17.90 -6.40 -5.92
C ALA A 136 18.34 -7.77 -5.37
N THR A 137 17.51 -8.79 -5.53
CA THR A 137 17.83 -10.15 -5.08
C THR A 137 19.01 -10.73 -5.84
N LYS A 138 19.10 -10.50 -7.16
CA LYS A 138 20.23 -10.93 -7.98
C LYS A 138 21.55 -10.31 -7.51
N LEU A 139 21.54 -9.03 -7.13
CA LEU A 139 22.71 -8.35 -6.56
C LEU A 139 23.10 -8.94 -5.20
N ARG A 140 22.12 -9.22 -4.34
CA ARG A 140 22.35 -9.89 -3.06
C ARG A 140 23.04 -11.25 -3.26
N ASP A 141 22.48 -12.07 -4.15
CA ASP A 141 22.95 -13.45 -4.38
C ASP A 141 24.31 -13.47 -5.10
N SER A 142 24.66 -12.40 -5.84
CA SER A 142 25.98 -12.21 -6.47
C SER A 142 27.03 -11.65 -5.49
N GLY A 143 26.73 -11.50 -4.21
CA GLY A 143 27.65 -10.93 -3.22
C GLY A 143 27.87 -9.43 -3.32
N LYS A 144 27.19 -8.71 -4.23
CA LYS A 144 27.32 -7.25 -4.42
C LYS A 144 26.52 -6.46 -3.36
N ARG A 145 26.89 -6.68 -2.09
CA ARG A 145 26.14 -6.18 -0.92
C ARG A 145 25.89 -4.68 -0.95
N LYS A 146 26.93 -3.87 -1.27
CA LYS A 146 26.79 -2.41 -1.31
C LYS A 146 25.71 -1.97 -2.33
N LEU A 147 25.69 -2.56 -3.52
CA LEU A 147 24.69 -2.24 -4.55
C LEU A 147 23.29 -2.69 -4.13
N TYR A 148 23.18 -3.87 -3.50
CA TYR A 148 21.94 -4.34 -2.92
C TYR A 148 21.40 -3.35 -1.88
N ASP A 149 22.24 -2.90 -0.94
CA ASP A 149 21.84 -1.96 0.10
C ASP A 149 21.40 -0.61 -0.52
N VAL A 150 22.08 -0.12 -1.55
CA VAL A 150 21.68 1.09 -2.31
C VAL A 150 20.31 0.91 -2.98
N MET A 151 20.04 -0.27 -3.55
CA MET A 151 18.73 -0.54 -4.14
C MET A 151 17.59 -0.59 -3.11
N LEU A 152 17.85 -0.84 -1.84
CA LEU A 152 16.81 -0.81 -0.80
C LEU A 152 16.51 0.61 -0.31
N LEU A 153 17.44 1.57 -0.49
CA LEU A 153 17.28 2.94 0.01
C LEU A 153 15.96 3.62 -0.42
N PRO A 154 15.52 3.55 -1.69
CA PRO A 154 14.25 4.18 -2.08
C PRO A 154 13.05 3.65 -1.31
N LEU A 155 13.01 2.34 -1.04
CA LEU A 155 11.91 1.74 -0.27
C LEU A 155 11.92 2.18 1.20
N PHE A 156 13.10 2.26 1.82
CA PHE A 156 13.22 2.84 3.16
C PHE A 156 12.91 4.34 3.16
N ALA A 157 13.31 5.06 2.12
CA ALA A 157 13.00 6.49 1.98
C ALA A 157 11.48 6.73 1.93
N VAL A 158 10.71 5.88 1.23
CA VAL A 158 9.24 5.95 1.22
C VAL A 158 8.69 5.79 2.64
N LEU A 159 9.15 4.78 3.39
CA LEU A 159 8.68 4.54 4.77
C LEU A 159 8.96 5.74 5.70
N VAL A 160 10.17 6.30 5.60
CA VAL A 160 10.56 7.47 6.42
C VAL A 160 9.78 8.70 5.98
N PHE A 161 9.66 8.92 4.67
CA PHE A 161 8.96 10.08 4.12
C PHE A 161 7.48 10.09 4.54
N GLU A 162 6.77 8.97 4.42
CA GLU A 162 5.37 8.88 4.83
C GLU A 162 5.22 9.08 6.34
N PHE A 163 6.06 8.44 7.14
CA PHE A 163 6.03 8.65 8.59
C PHE A 163 6.21 10.12 8.97
N VAL A 164 7.19 10.81 8.36
CA VAL A 164 7.44 12.24 8.62
C VAL A 164 6.29 13.09 8.11
N ALA A 165 5.79 12.83 6.90
CA ALA A 165 4.69 13.57 6.30
C ALA A 165 3.41 13.49 7.14
N TYR A 166 3.01 12.28 7.52
CA TYR A 166 1.80 12.07 8.33
C TYR A 166 1.94 12.65 9.74
N THR A 167 3.10 12.46 10.39
CA THR A 167 3.36 13.06 11.71
C THR A 167 3.34 14.59 11.64
N SER A 168 3.94 15.19 10.62
CA SER A 168 3.91 16.64 10.39
C SER A 168 2.48 17.15 10.18
N GLY A 169 1.66 16.41 9.41
CA GLY A 169 0.24 16.73 9.20
C GLY A 169 -0.55 16.74 10.51
N ILE A 170 -0.33 15.75 11.39
CA ILE A 170 -0.98 15.69 12.71
C ILE A 170 -0.59 16.91 13.57
N VAL A 171 0.71 17.26 13.59
CA VAL A 171 1.20 18.42 14.36
C VAL A 171 0.59 19.72 13.80
N MET A 172 0.58 19.90 12.48
CA MET A 172 -0.03 21.08 11.84
C MET A 172 -1.53 21.19 12.15
N TYR A 173 -2.26 20.08 12.09
CA TYR A 173 -3.67 20.04 12.47
C TYR A 173 -3.87 20.43 13.94
N ALA A 174 -3.07 19.90 14.85
CA ALA A 174 -3.16 20.25 16.27
C ALA A 174 -2.89 21.75 16.53
N ILE A 175 -1.89 22.34 15.87
CA ILE A 175 -1.59 23.78 15.94
C ILE A 175 -2.75 24.59 15.40
N GLN A 176 -3.36 24.19 14.28
CA GLN A 176 -4.51 24.86 13.69
C GLN A 176 -5.72 24.85 14.65
N GLN A 177 -6.04 23.71 15.25
CA GLN A 177 -7.13 23.58 16.23
C GLN A 177 -6.87 24.45 17.47
N TYR A 178 -5.64 24.48 17.95
CA TYR A 178 -5.25 25.35 19.06
C TYR A 178 -5.47 26.83 18.73
N ASN A 179 -5.05 27.30 17.56
CA ASN A 179 -5.20 28.66 17.10
C ASN A 179 -6.68 29.07 16.92
N ILE A 180 -7.51 28.18 16.38
CA ILE A 180 -8.95 28.39 16.26
C ILE A 180 -9.58 28.58 17.66
N ALA A 181 -9.23 27.71 18.61
CA ALA A 181 -9.79 27.73 19.95
C ALA A 181 -9.39 28.98 20.76
N HIS A 182 -8.17 29.50 20.57
CA HIS A 182 -7.64 30.59 21.41
C HIS A 182 -7.69 31.95 20.75
N ASN A 183 -7.61 32.06 19.46
CA ASN A 183 -7.49 33.33 18.75
C ASN A 183 -8.73 33.72 17.94
N GLY A 184 -9.77 32.89 17.94
CA GLY A 184 -11.02 33.15 17.18
C GLY A 184 -10.78 33.26 15.67
N LEU A 185 -9.62 32.88 15.17
CA LEU A 185 -9.26 32.89 13.76
C LEU A 185 -10.05 31.81 13.05
N THR A 186 -11.21 32.14 12.51
CA THR A 186 -11.78 31.41 11.40
C THR A 186 -10.83 31.62 10.22
N ILE A 187 -9.81 30.74 10.13
CA ILE A 187 -9.07 30.61 8.88
C ILE A 187 -10.13 30.21 7.86
N GLY A 188 -10.34 31.10 6.89
CA GLY A 188 -11.38 30.93 5.89
C GLY A 188 -11.38 29.50 5.37
N ASN A 189 -12.53 29.02 4.92
CA ASN A 189 -12.80 27.67 4.39
C ASN A 189 -11.87 27.22 3.24
N GLY A 190 -10.62 27.62 3.27
CA GLY A 190 -9.57 27.05 2.46
C GLY A 190 -9.44 25.60 2.87
N ASP A 191 -9.89 24.74 1.99
CA ASP A 191 -9.79 23.29 2.00
C ASP A 191 -8.34 22.81 2.22
N THR A 192 -7.74 23.10 3.36
CA THR A 192 -6.56 22.39 3.81
C THR A 192 -7.01 21.03 4.30
N ARG A 193 -7.48 20.22 3.36
CA ARG A 193 -7.74 18.79 3.55
C ARG A 193 -6.40 18.07 3.68
N PHE A 194 -5.68 18.34 4.74
CA PHE A 194 -4.63 17.44 5.18
C PHE A 194 -5.32 16.19 5.71
N ASN A 195 -5.58 15.24 4.80
CA ASN A 195 -6.13 13.92 5.12
C ASN A 195 -5.09 13.03 5.82
N PHE A 196 -4.24 13.62 6.67
CA PHE A 196 -3.28 12.87 7.46
C PHE A 196 -3.97 12.33 8.69
N THR A 197 -3.98 11.02 8.82
CA THR A 197 -4.61 10.34 9.93
C THR A 197 -3.55 9.71 10.85
N ILE A 198 -3.91 9.55 12.12
CA ILE A 198 -3.06 8.83 13.09
C ILE A 198 -2.80 7.40 12.62
N ALA A 199 -3.78 6.77 11.94
CA ALA A 199 -3.65 5.43 11.42
C ALA A 199 -2.51 5.30 10.40
N GLU A 200 -2.39 6.25 9.47
CA GLU A 200 -1.33 6.31 8.47
C GLU A 200 0.04 6.47 9.11
N ALA A 201 0.18 7.41 10.05
CA ALA A 201 1.43 7.62 10.78
C ALA A 201 1.88 6.36 11.55
N LEU A 202 0.94 5.70 12.25
CA LEU A 202 1.22 4.47 12.98
C LEU A 202 1.58 3.32 12.04
N THR A 203 0.90 3.20 10.92
CA THR A 203 1.17 2.17 9.90
C THR A 203 2.58 2.35 9.33
N ALA A 204 2.95 3.56 8.92
CA ALA A 204 4.28 3.86 8.41
C ALA A 204 5.37 3.58 9.46
N LEU A 205 5.15 3.97 10.72
CA LEU A 205 6.07 3.68 11.82
C LEU A 205 6.24 2.18 12.06
N VAL A 206 5.14 1.44 12.15
CA VAL A 206 5.17 -0.02 12.39
C VAL A 206 5.90 -0.73 11.25
N MET A 207 5.59 -0.38 10.00
CA MET A 207 6.27 -0.96 8.84
C MET A 207 7.75 -0.62 8.82
N LEU A 208 8.13 0.62 9.12
CA LEU A 208 9.52 1.04 9.23
C LEU A 208 10.27 0.22 10.30
N VAL A 209 9.71 0.09 11.49
CA VAL A 209 10.33 -0.68 12.61
C VAL A 209 10.49 -2.15 12.23
N ILE A 210 9.45 -2.78 11.66
CA ILE A 210 9.51 -4.19 11.22
C ILE A 210 10.58 -4.38 10.16
N CYS A 211 10.65 -3.50 9.16
CA CYS A 211 11.61 -3.61 8.06
C CYS A 211 13.05 -3.39 8.55
N LEU A 212 13.28 -2.39 9.40
CA LEU A 212 14.60 -2.17 10.03
C LEU A 212 15.02 -3.36 10.88
N TYR A 213 14.14 -3.85 11.75
CA TYR A 213 14.42 -5.04 12.55
C TYR A 213 14.81 -6.25 11.68
N LYS A 214 14.05 -6.55 10.63
CA LYS A 214 14.35 -7.64 9.71
C LYS A 214 15.64 -7.42 8.93
N TYR A 215 15.93 -6.18 8.54
CA TYR A 215 17.15 -5.83 7.82
C TYR A 215 18.40 -6.00 8.69
N PHE A 216 18.35 -5.53 9.96
CA PHE A 216 19.49 -5.60 10.88
C PHE A 216 19.65 -6.97 11.56
N LYS A 217 18.58 -7.75 11.69
CA LYS A 217 18.64 -9.11 12.21
C LYS A 217 19.31 -10.04 11.18
N LYS A 218 20.62 -9.88 10.97
CA LYS A 218 21.41 -10.78 10.13
C LYS A 218 21.33 -12.19 10.71
N PRO A 219 21.09 -13.22 9.88
CA PRO A 219 21.21 -14.60 10.35
C PRO A 219 22.64 -14.82 10.84
N ALA A 220 22.77 -15.32 12.07
CA ALA A 220 24.05 -15.61 12.73
C ALA A 220 24.99 -16.55 11.93
N ALA A 221 24.47 -17.24 10.93
CA ALA A 221 25.19 -18.14 10.04
C ALA A 221 26.19 -17.45 9.09
N GLN A 222 26.12 -16.13 8.88
CA GLN A 222 27.09 -15.43 8.00
C GLN A 222 28.38 -14.99 8.72
N LYS A 223 28.40 -15.01 10.06
CA LYS A 223 29.63 -14.72 10.81
C LYS A 223 30.65 -15.86 10.80
N ALA A 224 30.22 -17.09 10.57
CA ALA A 224 31.09 -18.26 10.58
C ALA A 224 31.93 -18.44 9.30
N VAL A 225 31.48 -17.88 8.17
CA VAL A 225 32.18 -18.03 6.88
C VAL A 225 33.26 -16.96 6.63
N THR A 226 33.22 -15.85 7.39
CA THR A 226 34.24 -14.78 7.27
C THR A 226 35.38 -14.92 8.27
N GLN A 227 35.38 -15.96 9.11
CA GLN A 227 36.45 -16.27 10.07
C GLN A 227 37.21 -17.55 9.78
N SER A 228 36.91 -18.23 8.67
CA SER A 228 37.70 -19.33 8.12
C SER A 228 38.37 -18.88 6.82
#